data_5eb7f84a9984d7bb1a2ed82cd38d926a
#
_entry.id   5eb7f84a9984d7bb1a2ed82cd38d926a
#
_cell.length_a   1.000
_cell.length_b   1.000
_cell.length_c   1.000
_cell.angle_alpha   90.00
_cell.angle_beta   90.00
_cell.angle_gamma   90.00
#
_symmetry.space_group_name_H-M   'P 1'
#
loop_
_entity.id
_entity.type
_entity.pdbx_description
1 polymer ?
#
loop_
_entity_poly.entity_id
_entity_poly.type
_entity_poly.pdbx_seq_one_letter_code
_entity_poly.pdbx_strand_id
1 'polypeptide(L)'
;ASDRKSPLEGRLSSFSRIYTPLVISIAALVFLLYPLVTGGSWADGLFRALVLLVISCPCALVLSIPLGFFAGIGRAARQGILLKGSNYLDALRKVKTVVFDKTGTLTEGVFSVDEVLPRDGVSPEELLYWAAHAELSASHPLGRSIVKAYEGTLFPDRVAELVEVTGGGVSARVEGRPVLVGKKSFLQEAGVRTEEGEDHGVTVYAALDGILLGCLRLSDRVKPGAERAVRKLRELGVSNLVMLTGDSSSAGTEVGLKLGMDGVCLLYTSPSPRDRSVS
;
A
#
# COMPACT_ATOMS: atom_id res chain seq x y z
N ALA A 1 24.93 -9.72 -8.04
CA ALA A 1 23.88 -10.68 -7.59
C ALA A 1 24.25 -11.40 -6.27
N SER A 2 25.49 -11.24 -5.77
CA SER A 2 26.03 -11.98 -4.61
C SER A 2 25.63 -11.42 -3.25
N ASP A 3 25.18 -10.18 -3.13
CA ASP A 3 25.01 -9.48 -1.85
C ASP A 3 23.63 -9.63 -1.18
N ARG A 4 22.80 -10.54 -1.65
CA ARG A 4 21.42 -10.69 -1.15
C ARG A 4 21.16 -11.99 -0.38
N LYS A 5 22.21 -12.57 0.21
CA LYS A 5 22.06 -13.77 1.05
C LYS A 5 21.42 -13.38 2.38
N SER A 6 20.55 -14.27 2.88
CA SER A 6 19.96 -14.12 4.21
C SER A 6 21.03 -14.13 5.31
N PRO A 7 20.87 -13.38 6.40
CA PRO A 7 21.72 -13.47 7.58
C PRO A 7 21.84 -14.91 8.12
N LEU A 8 20.82 -15.74 7.94
CA LEU A 8 20.84 -17.17 8.28
C LEU A 8 21.81 -17.96 7.39
N GLU A 9 21.83 -17.70 6.09
CA GLU A 9 22.79 -18.31 5.17
C GLU A 9 24.23 -17.89 5.50
N GLY A 10 24.43 -16.64 5.91
CA GLY A 10 25.72 -16.15 6.40
C GLY A 10 26.20 -16.85 7.66
N ARG A 11 25.31 -17.07 8.64
CA ARG A 11 25.62 -17.82 9.88
C ARG A 11 25.95 -19.28 9.59
N LEU A 12 25.24 -19.92 8.66
CA LEU A 12 25.51 -21.29 8.26
C LEU A 12 26.90 -21.42 7.60
N SER A 13 27.26 -20.47 6.74
CA SER A 13 28.60 -20.42 6.14
C SER A 13 29.68 -20.23 7.19
N SER A 14 29.45 -19.39 8.21
CA SER A 14 30.41 -19.22 9.33
C SER A 14 30.52 -20.46 10.21
N PHE A 15 29.40 -21.14 10.46
CA PHE A 15 29.40 -22.43 11.18
C PHE A 15 30.21 -23.47 10.42
N SER A 16 30.00 -23.66 9.13
CA SER A 16 30.72 -24.62 8.31
C SER A 16 32.24 -24.37 8.28
N ARG A 17 32.65 -23.09 8.33
CA ARG A 17 34.07 -22.70 8.34
C ARG A 17 34.83 -23.23 9.57
N ILE A 18 34.14 -23.32 10.70
CA ILE A 18 34.76 -23.84 11.97
C ILE A 18 34.52 -25.34 12.10
N TYR A 19 33.31 -25.80 11.82
CA TYR A 19 32.88 -27.18 11.97
C TYR A 19 33.68 -28.14 11.08
N THR A 20 33.89 -27.79 9.81
CA THR A 20 34.59 -28.70 8.86
C THR A 20 36.04 -28.98 9.27
N PRO A 21 36.89 -27.98 9.58
CA PRO A 21 38.25 -28.27 10.06
C PRO A 21 38.28 -29.07 11.36
N LEU A 22 37.34 -28.82 12.28
CA LEU A 22 37.23 -29.52 13.54
C LEU A 22 36.96 -31.00 13.31
N VAL A 23 36.00 -31.36 12.47
CA VAL A 23 35.66 -32.76 12.16
C VAL A 23 36.81 -33.47 11.45
N ILE A 24 37.47 -32.78 10.50
CA ILE A 24 38.64 -33.30 9.81
C ILE A 24 39.77 -33.58 10.80
N SER A 25 40.03 -32.68 11.75
CA SER A 25 41.06 -32.86 12.77
C SER A 25 40.76 -34.05 13.68
N ILE A 26 39.50 -34.23 14.11
CA ILE A 26 39.06 -35.36 14.90
C ILE A 26 39.23 -36.70 14.10
N ALA A 27 38.83 -36.69 12.82
CA ALA A 27 38.98 -37.86 11.96
C ALA A 27 40.45 -38.25 11.76
N ALA A 28 41.33 -37.28 11.58
CA ALA A 28 42.77 -37.49 11.50
C ALA A 28 43.32 -38.06 12.81
N LEU A 29 42.84 -37.56 13.96
CA LEU A 29 43.22 -38.08 15.27
C LEU A 29 42.76 -39.52 15.46
N VAL A 30 41.56 -39.88 15.08
CA VAL A 30 41.03 -41.25 15.10
C VAL A 30 41.86 -42.16 14.21
N PHE A 31 42.22 -41.73 13.00
CA PHE A 31 43.07 -42.48 12.08
C PHE A 31 44.42 -42.80 12.71
N LEU A 32 45.07 -41.86 13.37
CA LEU A 32 46.39 -42.01 13.96
C LEU A 32 46.37 -42.77 15.26
N LEU A 33 45.45 -42.51 16.16
CA LEU A 33 45.39 -43.09 17.49
C LEU A 33 44.82 -44.50 17.49
N TYR A 34 43.91 -44.87 16.62
CA TYR A 34 43.24 -46.19 16.65
C TYR A 34 44.21 -47.35 16.54
N PRO A 35 45.11 -47.39 15.54
CA PRO A 35 46.09 -48.55 15.47
C PRO A 35 47.08 -48.52 16.59
N LEU A 36 47.47 -47.36 17.13
CA LEU A 36 48.44 -47.27 18.24
C LEU A 36 47.85 -47.72 19.55
N VAL A 37 46.56 -47.48 19.82
CA VAL A 37 45.93 -47.88 21.10
C VAL A 37 45.39 -49.28 21.06
N THR A 38 44.83 -49.73 19.93
CA THR A 38 44.18 -51.06 19.83
C THR A 38 45.06 -52.15 19.23
N GLY A 39 46.23 -51.78 18.68
CA GLY A 39 47.07 -52.72 17.93
C GLY A 39 46.47 -53.19 16.60
N GLY A 40 45.38 -52.51 16.15
CA GLY A 40 44.65 -52.79 14.92
C GLY A 40 45.40 -52.38 13.66
N SER A 41 44.80 -52.71 12.49
CA SER A 41 45.40 -52.34 11.21
C SER A 41 45.16 -50.87 10.89
N TRP A 42 46.08 -50.27 10.14
CA TRP A 42 45.90 -48.91 9.62
C TRP A 42 44.67 -48.79 8.72
N ALA A 43 44.26 -49.86 8.03
CA ALA A 43 43.07 -49.93 7.22
C ALA A 43 41.82 -49.80 8.07
N ASP A 44 41.75 -50.39 9.25
CA ASP A 44 40.62 -50.23 10.16
C ASP A 44 40.54 -48.83 10.74
N GLY A 45 41.67 -48.18 11.06
CA GLY A 45 41.78 -46.83 11.49
C GLY A 45 41.25 -45.87 10.40
N LEU A 46 41.66 -46.08 9.15
CA LEU A 46 41.18 -45.30 8.00
C LEU A 46 39.68 -45.46 7.79
N PHE A 47 39.17 -46.70 7.83
CA PHE A 47 37.74 -46.97 7.68
C PHE A 47 36.91 -46.21 8.73
N ARG A 48 37.31 -46.26 10.01
CA ARG A 48 36.62 -45.54 11.09
C ARG A 48 36.66 -44.03 10.94
N ALA A 49 37.78 -43.48 10.52
CA ALA A 49 37.94 -42.06 10.23
C ALA A 49 37.02 -41.62 9.08
N LEU A 50 36.93 -42.39 8.00
CA LEU A 50 36.03 -42.12 6.89
C LEU A 50 34.56 -42.22 7.28
N VAL A 51 34.17 -43.23 8.08
CA VAL A 51 32.82 -43.35 8.62
C VAL A 51 32.46 -42.14 9.48
N LEU A 52 33.40 -41.67 10.34
CA LEU A 52 33.21 -40.48 11.14
C LEU A 52 32.93 -39.23 10.26
N LEU A 53 33.73 -39.04 9.20
CA LEU A 53 33.56 -37.94 8.26
C LEU A 53 32.18 -37.94 7.58
N VAL A 54 31.73 -39.13 7.15
CA VAL A 54 30.41 -39.28 6.48
C VAL A 54 29.26 -38.99 7.45
N ILE A 55 29.30 -39.55 8.66
CA ILE A 55 28.24 -39.39 9.66
C ILE A 55 28.19 -37.94 10.19
N SER A 56 29.34 -37.30 10.32
CA SER A 56 29.46 -35.93 10.82
C SER A 56 29.15 -34.88 9.77
N CYS A 57 28.75 -35.23 8.55
CA CYS A 57 28.38 -34.26 7.54
C CYS A 57 27.05 -33.56 7.90
N PRO A 58 27.01 -32.24 8.05
CA PRO A 58 25.77 -31.50 8.32
C PRO A 58 24.95 -31.28 7.04
N CYS A 59 25.02 -32.22 6.07
CA CYS A 59 24.44 -32.08 4.73
C CYS A 59 22.94 -31.81 4.76
N ALA A 60 22.21 -32.42 5.68
CA ALA A 60 20.79 -32.20 5.88
C ALA A 60 20.49 -30.73 6.31
N LEU A 61 21.33 -30.17 7.18
CA LEU A 61 21.15 -28.76 7.62
C LEU A 61 21.47 -27.78 6.51
N VAL A 62 22.56 -28.04 5.76
CA VAL A 62 23.00 -27.16 4.66
C VAL A 62 21.98 -27.15 3.51
N LEU A 63 21.30 -28.24 3.26
CA LEU A 63 20.33 -28.37 2.18
C LEU A 63 18.94 -27.93 2.60
N SER A 64 18.51 -28.16 3.84
CA SER A 64 17.14 -27.87 4.31
C SER A 64 16.83 -26.37 4.38
N ILE A 65 17.80 -25.52 4.73
CA ILE A 65 17.60 -24.07 4.85
C ILE A 65 17.31 -23.43 3.50
N PRO A 66 18.12 -23.58 2.44
CA PRO A 66 17.77 -23.06 1.11
C PRO A 66 16.45 -23.62 0.59
N LEU A 67 16.20 -24.90 0.79
CA LEU A 67 14.94 -25.53 0.35
C LEU A 67 13.73 -24.91 1.03
N GLY A 68 13.81 -24.59 2.32
CA GLY A 68 12.78 -23.87 3.06
C GLY A 68 12.51 -22.48 2.49
N PHE A 69 13.57 -21.73 2.15
CA PHE A 69 13.42 -20.42 1.49
C PHE A 69 12.80 -20.55 0.09
N PHE A 70 13.23 -21.51 -0.72
CA PHE A 70 12.63 -21.73 -2.04
C PHE A 70 11.15 -22.12 -1.94
N ALA A 71 10.80 -22.97 -1.00
CA ALA A 71 9.40 -23.34 -0.76
C ALA A 71 8.56 -22.12 -0.30
N GLY A 72 9.10 -21.29 0.58
CA GLY A 72 8.45 -20.06 1.05
C GLY A 72 8.25 -19.04 -0.06
N ILE A 73 9.28 -18.78 -0.88
CA ILE A 73 9.22 -17.88 -2.03
C ILE A 73 8.22 -18.42 -3.08
N GLY A 74 8.27 -19.72 -3.37
CA GLY A 74 7.36 -20.36 -4.31
C GLY A 74 5.90 -20.29 -3.86
N ARG A 75 5.63 -20.45 -2.55
CA ARG A 75 4.30 -20.29 -1.99
C ARG A 75 3.80 -18.84 -2.08
N ALA A 76 4.66 -17.85 -1.80
CA ALA A 76 4.36 -16.44 -1.93
C ALA A 76 4.02 -16.09 -3.40
N ALA A 77 4.82 -16.56 -4.34
CA ALA A 77 4.61 -16.34 -5.78
C ALA A 77 3.27 -16.90 -6.27
N ARG A 78 2.86 -18.07 -5.77
CA ARG A 78 1.52 -18.64 -6.08
C ARG A 78 0.36 -17.79 -5.57
N GLN A 79 0.61 -16.92 -4.58
CA GLN A 79 -0.37 -15.97 -4.05
C GLN A 79 -0.23 -14.57 -4.67
N GLY A 80 0.56 -14.42 -5.74
CA GLY A 80 0.80 -13.14 -6.42
C GLY A 80 1.82 -12.25 -5.71
N ILE A 81 2.55 -12.76 -4.69
CA ILE A 81 3.54 -11.99 -3.93
C ILE A 81 4.94 -12.29 -4.46
N LEU A 82 5.57 -11.29 -5.08
CA LEU A 82 6.94 -11.41 -5.62
C LEU A 82 7.97 -11.04 -4.55
N LEU A 83 8.71 -12.04 -4.04
CA LEU A 83 9.84 -11.85 -3.15
C LEU A 83 11.15 -11.89 -3.94
N LYS A 84 11.97 -10.83 -3.85
CA LYS A 84 13.20 -10.67 -4.63
C LYS A 84 14.43 -11.38 -4.03
N GLY A 85 14.24 -12.20 -2.98
CA GLY A 85 15.30 -12.97 -2.34
C GLY A 85 14.94 -13.45 -0.94
N SER A 86 15.75 -14.39 -0.40
CA SER A 86 15.58 -15.00 0.93
C SER A 86 15.74 -13.99 2.08
N ASN A 87 16.58 -12.97 1.91
CA ASN A 87 16.77 -11.89 2.88
C ASN A 87 15.47 -11.12 3.15
N TYR A 88 14.61 -10.92 2.14
CA TYR A 88 13.32 -10.25 2.32
C TYR A 88 12.34 -11.08 3.12
N LEU A 89 12.36 -12.42 2.93
CA LEU A 89 11.52 -13.33 3.72
C LEU A 89 11.91 -13.30 5.21
N ASP A 90 13.23 -13.27 5.51
CA ASP A 90 13.71 -13.14 6.90
C ASP A 90 13.41 -11.75 7.49
N ALA A 91 13.50 -10.69 6.68
CA ALA A 91 13.17 -9.32 7.10
C ALA A 91 11.69 -9.17 7.47
N LEU A 92 10.78 -9.76 6.69
CA LEU A 92 9.33 -9.70 6.96
C LEU A 92 8.98 -10.22 8.37
N ARG A 93 9.68 -11.23 8.85
CA ARG A 93 9.48 -11.78 10.21
C ARG A 93 9.82 -10.78 11.33
N LYS A 94 10.63 -9.77 11.04
CA LYS A 94 11.13 -8.79 12.02
C LYS A 94 10.42 -7.44 11.90
N VAL A 95 9.46 -7.31 10.99
CA VAL A 95 8.71 -6.08 10.80
C VAL A 95 7.95 -5.72 12.07
N LYS A 96 8.17 -4.50 12.54
CA LYS A 96 7.50 -3.92 13.71
C LYS A 96 6.59 -2.76 13.32
N THR A 97 6.89 -2.10 12.21
CA THR A 97 6.14 -0.96 11.71
C THR A 97 5.75 -1.22 10.26
N VAL A 98 4.48 -1.02 9.94
CA VAL A 98 3.97 -1.05 8.58
C VAL A 98 3.36 0.31 8.28
N VAL A 99 3.75 0.86 7.14
CA VAL A 99 3.25 2.14 6.67
C VAL A 99 2.45 1.91 5.40
N PHE A 100 1.19 2.31 5.42
CA PHE A 100 0.28 2.18 4.30
C PHE A 100 0.06 3.52 3.61
N ASP A 101 0.11 3.53 2.30
CA ASP A 101 -0.50 4.60 1.53
C ASP A 101 -2.03 4.45 1.57
N LYS A 102 -2.76 5.58 1.69
CA LYS A 102 -4.22 5.55 1.75
C LYS A 102 -4.82 5.19 0.39
N THR A 103 -4.56 6.03 -0.61
CA THR A 103 -5.30 6.01 -1.87
C THR A 103 -4.87 4.85 -2.77
N GLY A 104 -5.83 4.01 -3.18
CA GLY A 104 -5.56 2.82 -4.01
C GLY A 104 -4.95 1.63 -3.27
N THR A 105 -4.46 1.81 -2.02
CA THR A 105 -3.90 0.74 -1.18
C THR A 105 -4.91 0.29 -0.13
N LEU A 106 -5.26 1.13 0.82
CA LEU A 106 -6.31 0.86 1.82
C LEU A 106 -7.72 1.12 1.27
N THR A 107 -7.80 1.99 0.28
CA THR A 107 -9.02 2.37 -0.41
C THR A 107 -9.02 1.84 -1.84
N GLU A 108 -10.18 1.84 -2.47
CA GLU A 108 -10.38 1.36 -3.84
C GLU A 108 -9.87 2.35 -4.90
N GLY A 109 -9.59 3.61 -4.51
CA GLY A 109 -9.32 4.70 -5.44
C GLY A 109 -10.57 5.13 -6.22
N VAL A 110 -11.74 4.70 -5.73
CA VAL A 110 -13.04 5.05 -6.29
C VAL A 110 -13.78 5.87 -5.26
N PHE A 111 -14.08 7.10 -5.62
CA PHE A 111 -14.85 7.99 -4.77
C PHE A 111 -16.34 7.60 -4.77
N SER A 112 -17.01 7.87 -3.67
CA SER A 112 -18.47 7.83 -3.54
C SER A 112 -18.96 9.15 -2.95
N VAL A 113 -20.15 9.57 -3.35
CA VAL A 113 -20.84 10.68 -2.68
C VAL A 113 -21.44 10.11 -1.39
N ASP A 114 -20.94 10.59 -0.24
CA ASP A 114 -21.40 10.12 1.07
C ASP A 114 -22.50 11.04 1.61
N GLU A 115 -22.37 12.35 1.37
CA GLU A 115 -23.35 13.33 1.83
C GLU A 115 -23.66 14.33 0.73
N VAL A 116 -24.93 14.63 0.58
CA VAL A 116 -25.46 15.70 -0.26
C VAL A 116 -25.98 16.80 0.65
N LEU A 117 -25.33 17.96 0.61
CA LEU A 117 -25.60 19.08 1.50
C LEU A 117 -26.13 20.27 0.68
N PRO A 118 -27.44 20.32 0.39
CA PRO A 118 -28.03 21.41 -0.34
C PRO A 118 -28.13 22.63 0.56
N ARG A 119 -28.16 23.81 -0.05
CA ARG A 119 -28.48 25.07 0.61
C ARG A 119 -30.00 25.21 0.83
N ASP A 120 -30.37 26.09 1.75
CA ASP A 120 -31.78 26.36 2.03
C ASP A 120 -32.56 26.69 0.75
N GLY A 121 -33.67 25.99 0.54
CA GLY A 121 -34.53 26.10 -0.62
C GLY A 121 -34.14 25.25 -1.84
N VAL A 122 -33.07 24.47 -1.78
CA VAL A 122 -32.64 23.52 -2.82
C VAL A 122 -32.86 22.09 -2.31
N SER A 123 -33.39 21.21 -3.15
CA SER A 123 -33.47 19.78 -2.77
C SER A 123 -32.17 19.01 -3.04
N PRO A 124 -31.90 17.89 -2.33
CA PRO A 124 -30.77 17.03 -2.63
C PRO A 124 -30.76 16.52 -4.08
N GLU A 125 -31.93 16.19 -4.61
CA GLU A 125 -32.10 15.72 -5.97
C GLU A 125 -31.77 16.83 -6.99
N GLU A 126 -32.17 18.05 -6.72
CA GLU A 126 -31.86 19.20 -7.57
C GLU A 126 -30.37 19.50 -7.61
N LEU A 127 -29.70 19.48 -6.45
CA LEU A 127 -28.26 19.67 -6.37
C LEU A 127 -27.52 18.57 -7.17
N LEU A 128 -27.90 17.31 -7.01
CA LEU A 128 -27.33 16.19 -7.75
C LEU A 128 -27.65 16.27 -9.25
N TYR A 129 -28.84 16.71 -9.63
CA TYR A 129 -29.23 16.87 -11.03
C TYR A 129 -28.27 17.81 -11.77
N TRP A 130 -28.08 19.02 -11.25
CA TRP A 130 -27.22 20.02 -11.89
C TRP A 130 -25.75 19.58 -11.87
N ALA A 131 -25.28 19.04 -10.75
CA ALA A 131 -23.90 18.57 -10.62
C ALA A 131 -23.61 17.40 -11.56
N ALA A 132 -24.49 16.40 -11.62
CA ALA A 132 -24.29 15.21 -12.47
C ALA A 132 -24.34 15.54 -13.97
N HIS A 133 -25.22 16.44 -14.39
CA HIS A 133 -25.26 16.87 -15.80
C HIS A 133 -24.00 17.67 -16.19
N ALA A 134 -23.50 18.55 -15.32
CA ALA A 134 -22.26 19.28 -15.57
C ALA A 134 -21.04 18.34 -15.66
N GLU A 135 -21.02 17.26 -14.87
CA GLU A 135 -19.94 16.27 -14.81
C GLU A 135 -20.13 15.08 -15.79
N LEU A 136 -21.13 15.12 -16.67
CA LEU A 136 -21.51 13.98 -17.53
C LEU A 136 -20.38 13.48 -18.41
N SER A 137 -19.52 14.38 -18.90
CA SER A 137 -18.36 14.06 -19.73
C SER A 137 -17.04 14.11 -18.96
N ALA A 138 -17.07 14.18 -17.62
CA ALA A 138 -15.87 14.31 -16.81
C ALA A 138 -14.96 13.10 -16.93
N SER A 139 -13.69 13.36 -17.13
CA SER A 139 -12.64 12.35 -17.13
C SER A 139 -12.19 12.00 -15.71
N HIS A 140 -12.39 12.93 -14.77
CA HIS A 140 -11.91 12.81 -13.39
C HIS A 140 -12.76 11.85 -12.55
N PRO A 141 -12.14 11.04 -11.64
CA PRO A 141 -12.85 10.08 -10.78
C PRO A 141 -13.95 10.67 -9.91
N LEU A 142 -13.78 11.93 -9.44
CA LEU A 142 -14.81 12.64 -8.64
C LEU A 142 -16.08 12.89 -9.45
N GLY A 143 -15.94 13.41 -10.67
CA GLY A 143 -17.08 13.66 -11.55
C GLY A 143 -17.86 12.39 -11.87
N ARG A 144 -17.15 11.29 -12.17
CA ARG A 144 -17.80 9.98 -12.39
C ARG A 144 -18.58 9.50 -11.16
N SER A 145 -18.11 9.81 -9.97
CA SER A 145 -18.80 9.44 -8.74
C SER A 145 -20.07 10.25 -8.52
N ILE A 146 -20.05 11.54 -8.89
CA ILE A 146 -21.22 12.41 -8.85
C ILE A 146 -22.27 11.93 -9.87
N VAL A 147 -21.85 11.64 -11.11
CA VAL A 147 -22.72 11.07 -12.14
C VAL A 147 -23.36 9.77 -11.69
N LYS A 148 -22.58 8.89 -11.03
CA LYS A 148 -23.09 7.62 -10.51
C LYS A 148 -24.05 7.76 -9.32
N ALA A 149 -23.89 8.80 -8.53
CA ALA A 149 -24.75 9.06 -7.37
C ALA A 149 -26.14 9.60 -7.76
N TYR A 150 -26.27 10.15 -8.98
CA TYR A 150 -27.56 10.60 -9.48
C TYR A 150 -28.34 9.40 -10.03
N GLU A 151 -29.47 9.08 -9.39
CA GLU A 151 -30.33 7.95 -9.78
C GLU A 151 -31.32 8.25 -10.91
N GLY A 152 -31.43 9.53 -11.31
CA GLY A 152 -32.33 9.97 -12.36
C GLY A 152 -31.79 9.76 -13.77
N THR A 153 -32.60 10.10 -14.77
CA THR A 153 -32.18 10.04 -16.18
C THR A 153 -31.28 11.21 -16.52
N LEU A 154 -30.14 10.92 -17.12
CA LEU A 154 -29.21 11.92 -17.63
C LEU A 154 -29.52 12.22 -19.11
N PHE A 155 -29.47 13.49 -19.47
CA PHE A 155 -29.78 13.98 -20.81
C PHE A 155 -28.56 14.69 -21.42
N PRO A 156 -27.71 13.97 -22.18
CA PRO A 156 -26.53 14.58 -22.80
C PRO A 156 -26.83 15.78 -23.70
N ASP A 157 -27.98 15.74 -24.39
CA ASP A 157 -28.42 16.79 -25.31
C ASP A 157 -28.72 18.15 -24.61
N ARG A 158 -28.88 18.13 -23.30
CA ARG A 158 -29.10 19.34 -22.48
C ARG A 158 -27.82 19.99 -22.00
N VAL A 159 -26.66 19.37 -22.25
CA VAL A 159 -25.35 19.86 -21.81
C VAL A 159 -24.59 20.46 -22.99
N ALA A 160 -24.14 21.68 -22.83
CA ALA A 160 -23.38 22.43 -23.83
C ALA A 160 -22.18 23.15 -23.16
N GLU A 161 -21.25 23.64 -23.96
CA GLU A 161 -20.13 24.50 -23.54
C GLU A 161 -19.35 23.96 -22.33
N LEU A 162 -19.11 22.64 -22.29
CA LEU A 162 -18.40 22.00 -21.19
C LEU A 162 -16.91 22.33 -21.27
N VAL A 163 -16.38 22.92 -20.19
CA VAL A 163 -14.96 23.25 -20.02
C VAL A 163 -14.47 22.68 -18.69
N GLU A 164 -13.51 21.76 -18.77
CA GLU A 164 -12.84 21.21 -17.59
C GLU A 164 -11.61 22.07 -17.26
N VAL A 165 -11.57 22.62 -16.03
CA VAL A 165 -10.44 23.41 -15.51
C VAL A 165 -9.60 22.51 -14.62
N THR A 166 -8.36 22.20 -15.08
CA THR A 166 -7.45 21.30 -14.36
C THR A 166 -7.22 21.78 -12.93
N GLY A 167 -7.55 20.91 -11.97
CA GLY A 167 -7.39 21.19 -10.54
C GLY A 167 -8.43 22.12 -9.93
N GLY A 168 -9.35 22.68 -10.70
CA GLY A 168 -10.45 23.56 -10.28
C GLY A 168 -11.79 22.85 -10.25
N GLY A 169 -12.31 22.53 -11.43
CA GLY A 169 -13.64 21.96 -11.58
C GLY A 169 -14.11 22.02 -13.03
N VAL A 170 -15.43 21.96 -13.21
CA VAL A 170 -16.10 21.97 -14.50
C VAL A 170 -17.03 23.17 -14.58
N SER A 171 -17.03 23.82 -15.74
CA SER A 171 -18.03 24.82 -16.15
C SER A 171 -18.80 24.24 -17.33
N ALA A 172 -20.12 24.27 -17.27
CA ALA A 172 -20.98 23.78 -18.35
C ALA A 172 -22.26 24.64 -18.45
N ARG A 173 -22.94 24.54 -19.59
CA ARG A 173 -24.34 24.99 -19.71
C ARG A 173 -25.25 23.78 -19.70
N VAL A 174 -26.10 23.70 -18.70
CA VAL A 174 -27.11 22.65 -18.58
C VAL A 174 -28.49 23.33 -18.78
N GLU A 175 -29.27 22.87 -19.74
CA GLU A 175 -30.54 23.48 -20.12
C GLU A 175 -30.44 25.01 -20.45
N GLY A 176 -29.28 25.41 -21.02
CA GLY A 176 -28.98 26.79 -21.36
C GLY A 176 -28.53 27.67 -20.16
N ARG A 177 -28.53 27.14 -18.94
CA ARG A 177 -28.13 27.83 -17.71
C ARG A 177 -26.67 27.49 -17.33
N PRO A 178 -25.86 28.46 -16.90
CA PRO A 178 -24.50 28.24 -16.51
C PRO A 178 -24.43 27.48 -15.16
N VAL A 179 -23.71 26.36 -15.15
CA VAL A 179 -23.45 25.51 -13.99
C VAL A 179 -21.96 25.44 -13.74
N LEU A 180 -21.56 25.62 -12.51
CA LEU A 180 -20.17 25.43 -12.04
C LEU A 180 -20.12 24.32 -10.99
N VAL A 181 -19.22 23.36 -11.17
CA VAL A 181 -19.00 22.27 -10.23
C VAL A 181 -17.51 22.14 -9.97
N GLY A 182 -17.08 22.17 -8.71
CA GLY A 182 -15.66 22.05 -8.40
C GLY A 182 -15.29 22.49 -6.99
N LYS A 183 -14.02 22.83 -6.82
CA LYS A 183 -13.50 23.31 -5.54
C LYS A 183 -14.07 24.68 -5.18
N LYS A 184 -14.10 24.98 -3.88
CA LYS A 184 -14.53 26.27 -3.34
C LYS A 184 -13.83 27.45 -4.02
N SER A 185 -12.50 27.39 -4.17
CA SER A 185 -11.69 28.42 -4.82
C SER A 185 -12.12 28.68 -6.28
N PHE A 186 -12.41 27.61 -7.02
CA PHE A 186 -12.86 27.71 -8.41
C PHE A 186 -14.18 28.47 -8.55
N LEU A 187 -15.14 28.18 -7.67
CA LEU A 187 -16.42 28.88 -7.65
C LEU A 187 -16.24 30.36 -7.23
N GLN A 188 -15.37 30.63 -6.25
CA GLN A 188 -15.07 32.00 -5.79
C GLN A 188 -14.39 32.84 -6.87
N GLU A 189 -13.47 32.29 -7.64
CA GLU A 189 -12.84 32.96 -8.80
C GLU A 189 -13.88 33.33 -9.88
N ALA A 190 -14.93 32.53 -10.01
CA ALA A 190 -16.06 32.79 -10.88
C ALA A 190 -17.10 33.75 -10.27
N GLY A 191 -16.85 34.32 -9.08
CA GLY A 191 -17.71 35.28 -8.42
C GLY A 191 -18.86 34.70 -7.58
N VAL A 192 -18.91 33.40 -7.39
CA VAL A 192 -19.91 32.72 -6.54
C VAL A 192 -19.59 32.96 -5.07
N ARG A 193 -20.55 33.46 -4.30
CA ARG A 193 -20.41 33.58 -2.84
C ARG A 193 -20.52 32.19 -2.18
N THR A 194 -19.47 31.74 -1.56
CA THR A 194 -19.44 30.50 -0.77
C THR A 194 -19.32 30.83 0.70
N GLU A 195 -19.97 30.09 1.57
CA GLU A 195 -19.90 30.30 3.00
C GLU A 195 -18.51 29.90 3.54
N GLU A 196 -18.05 30.61 4.58
CA GLU A 196 -16.85 30.20 5.31
C GLU A 196 -17.17 28.99 6.19
N GLY A 197 -16.68 27.83 5.81
CA GLY A 197 -16.76 26.59 6.56
C GLY A 197 -15.50 25.77 6.33
N GLU A 198 -15.15 24.94 7.29
CA GLU A 198 -14.05 24.00 7.12
C GLU A 198 -14.46 22.92 6.12
N ASP A 199 -13.64 22.72 5.10
CA ASP A 199 -13.79 21.61 4.16
C ASP A 199 -13.40 20.30 4.86
N HIS A 200 -14.38 19.49 5.18
CA HIS A 200 -14.15 18.14 5.69
C HIS A 200 -14.03 17.18 4.50
N GLY A 201 -12.84 16.62 4.32
CA GLY A 201 -12.61 15.64 3.26
C GLY A 201 -12.55 16.24 1.86
N VAL A 202 -12.98 15.47 0.87
CA VAL A 202 -13.10 15.93 -0.51
C VAL A 202 -14.48 16.50 -0.71
N THR A 203 -14.57 17.84 -0.77
CA THR A 203 -15.82 18.55 -0.94
C THR A 203 -15.87 19.17 -2.33
N VAL A 204 -16.97 18.94 -3.05
CA VAL A 204 -17.26 19.50 -4.37
C VAL A 204 -18.49 20.41 -4.26
N TYR A 205 -18.33 21.65 -4.64
CA TYR A 205 -19.38 22.66 -4.62
C TYR A 205 -20.07 22.74 -5.98
N ALA A 206 -21.36 23.03 -6.00
CA ALA A 206 -22.10 23.27 -7.23
C ALA A 206 -22.88 24.59 -7.15
N ALA A 207 -22.85 25.33 -8.26
CA ALA A 207 -23.55 26.57 -8.40
C ALA A 207 -24.30 26.63 -9.74
N LEU A 208 -25.45 27.30 -9.76
CA LEU A 208 -26.30 27.55 -10.90
C LEU A 208 -26.56 29.05 -11.03
N ASP A 209 -26.38 29.61 -12.21
CA ASP A 209 -26.54 31.05 -12.49
C ASP A 209 -25.76 31.95 -11.51
N GLY A 210 -24.58 31.50 -11.05
CA GLY A 210 -23.77 32.22 -10.08
C GLY A 210 -24.26 32.15 -8.62
N ILE A 211 -25.27 31.31 -8.34
CA ILE A 211 -25.82 31.11 -7.00
C ILE A 211 -25.40 29.71 -6.52
N LEU A 212 -24.82 29.64 -5.32
CA LEU A 212 -24.45 28.38 -4.70
C LEU A 212 -25.68 27.52 -4.41
N LEU A 213 -25.71 26.29 -4.96
CA LEU A 213 -26.75 25.31 -4.69
C LEU A 213 -26.45 24.48 -3.41
N GLY A 214 -25.18 24.25 -3.12
CA GLY A 214 -24.73 23.40 -2.01
C GLY A 214 -23.40 22.75 -2.29
N CYS A 215 -23.10 21.69 -1.54
CA CYS A 215 -21.90 20.89 -1.75
C CYS A 215 -22.18 19.40 -1.61
N LEU A 216 -21.29 18.63 -2.22
CA LEU A 216 -21.23 17.15 -2.17
C LEU A 216 -19.97 16.76 -1.43
N ARG A 217 -20.08 15.95 -0.40
CA ARG A 217 -18.93 15.34 0.26
C ARG A 217 -18.67 13.96 -0.35
N LEU A 218 -17.44 13.76 -0.77
CA LEU A 218 -17.01 12.52 -1.37
C LEU A 218 -15.92 11.91 -0.50
N SER A 219 -16.00 10.59 -0.31
CA SER A 219 -14.92 9.81 0.28
C SER A 219 -14.42 8.73 -0.65
N ASP A 220 -13.19 8.34 -0.45
CA ASP A 220 -12.60 7.19 -1.13
C ASP A 220 -12.97 5.92 -0.35
N ARG A 221 -13.64 5.00 -1.01
CA ARG A 221 -14.17 3.79 -0.39
C ARG A 221 -13.06 2.91 0.15
N VAL A 222 -13.10 2.61 1.44
CA VAL A 222 -12.18 1.66 2.09
C VAL A 222 -12.43 0.25 1.54
N LYS A 223 -11.35 -0.45 1.15
CA LYS A 223 -11.45 -1.84 0.67
C LYS A 223 -12.05 -2.76 1.73
N PRO A 224 -12.99 -3.66 1.38
CA PRO A 224 -13.65 -4.56 2.34
C PRO A 224 -12.68 -5.43 3.16
N GLY A 225 -11.46 -5.64 2.67
CA GLY A 225 -10.43 -6.42 3.34
C GLY A 225 -9.44 -5.62 4.19
N ALA A 226 -9.45 -4.28 4.14
CA ALA A 226 -8.43 -3.44 4.77
C ALA A 226 -8.44 -3.58 6.29
N GLU A 227 -9.61 -3.50 6.92
CA GLU A 227 -9.75 -3.66 8.37
C GLU A 227 -9.27 -5.03 8.86
N ARG A 228 -9.63 -6.09 8.12
CA ARG A 228 -9.18 -7.45 8.43
C ARG A 228 -7.67 -7.61 8.28
N ALA A 229 -7.07 -6.98 7.28
CA ALA A 229 -5.62 -6.99 7.06
C ALA A 229 -4.88 -6.28 8.20
N VAL A 230 -5.35 -5.11 8.62
CA VAL A 230 -4.80 -4.34 9.75
C VAL A 230 -4.85 -5.16 11.03
N ARG A 231 -6.00 -5.74 11.36
CA ARG A 231 -6.17 -6.61 12.53
C ARG A 231 -5.22 -7.80 12.51
N LYS A 232 -5.11 -8.46 11.35
CA LYS A 232 -4.23 -9.63 11.21
C LYS A 232 -2.75 -9.29 11.34
N LEU A 233 -2.32 -8.11 10.91
CA LEU A 233 -0.96 -7.65 11.13
C LEU A 233 -0.66 -7.42 12.62
N ARG A 234 -1.61 -6.90 13.40
CA ARG A 234 -1.48 -6.79 14.86
C ARG A 234 -1.35 -8.15 15.52
N GLU A 235 -2.18 -9.12 15.14
CA GLU A 235 -2.10 -10.52 15.63
C GLU A 235 -0.73 -11.15 15.33
N LEU A 236 -0.10 -10.79 14.20
CA LEU A 236 1.24 -11.25 13.82
C LEU A 236 2.38 -10.50 14.55
N GLY A 237 2.07 -9.56 15.44
CA GLY A 237 3.04 -8.85 16.29
C GLY A 237 3.63 -7.59 15.66
N VAL A 238 2.95 -7.00 14.67
CA VAL A 238 3.26 -5.64 14.19
C VAL A 238 2.79 -4.65 15.25
N SER A 239 3.72 -3.83 15.75
CA SER A 239 3.46 -2.92 16.86
C SER A 239 2.91 -1.57 16.41
N ASN A 240 3.31 -1.10 15.22
CA ASN A 240 2.95 0.22 14.71
C ASN A 240 2.36 0.11 13.30
N LEU A 241 1.16 0.60 13.12
CA LEU A 241 0.45 0.68 11.84
C LEU A 241 0.18 2.15 11.54
N VAL A 242 0.81 2.68 10.51
CA VAL A 242 0.77 4.10 10.16
C VAL A 242 0.16 4.25 8.77
N MET A 243 -0.69 5.25 8.59
CA MET A 243 -1.24 5.60 7.29
C MET A 243 -0.59 6.89 6.77
N LEU A 244 -0.18 6.89 5.50
CA LEU A 244 0.23 8.08 4.77
C LEU A 244 -0.92 8.55 3.89
N THR A 245 -1.18 9.85 3.89
CA THR A 245 -2.19 10.45 3.02
C THR A 245 -1.76 11.83 2.55
N GLY A 246 -2.10 12.17 1.31
CA GLY A 246 -1.99 13.54 0.78
C GLY A 246 -3.25 14.37 0.99
N ASP A 247 -4.30 13.81 1.61
CA ASP A 247 -5.56 14.49 1.85
C ASP A 247 -5.49 15.44 3.07
N SER A 248 -6.59 16.15 3.32
CA SER A 248 -6.72 16.97 4.51
C SER A 248 -6.59 16.15 5.80
N SER A 249 -6.10 16.79 6.85
CA SER A 249 -5.86 16.16 8.16
C SER A 249 -7.12 15.47 8.72
N SER A 250 -8.27 16.08 8.56
CA SER A 250 -9.55 15.56 9.06
C SER A 250 -9.97 14.26 8.35
N ALA A 251 -9.94 14.21 7.02
CA ALA A 251 -10.33 13.04 6.25
C ALA A 251 -9.36 11.85 6.46
N GLY A 252 -8.06 12.14 6.56
CA GLY A 252 -7.06 11.14 6.88
C GLY A 252 -7.25 10.53 8.27
N THR A 253 -7.50 11.37 9.27
CA THR A 253 -7.69 10.94 10.66
C THR A 253 -8.93 10.05 10.81
N GLU A 254 -10.03 10.39 10.16
CA GLU A 254 -11.27 9.60 10.22
C GLU A 254 -11.06 8.17 9.69
N VAL A 255 -10.45 8.03 8.51
CA VAL A 255 -10.15 6.71 7.94
C VAL A 255 -9.15 5.94 8.80
N GLY A 256 -8.13 6.64 9.33
CA GLY A 256 -7.14 6.05 10.24
C GLY A 256 -7.77 5.48 11.50
N LEU A 257 -8.66 6.22 12.15
CA LEU A 257 -9.39 5.78 13.34
C LEU A 257 -10.31 4.58 13.02
N LYS A 258 -11.05 4.63 11.92
CA LYS A 258 -11.93 3.55 11.47
C LYS A 258 -11.17 2.25 11.23
N LEU A 259 -9.96 2.33 10.69
CA LEU A 259 -9.09 1.18 10.44
C LEU A 259 -8.25 0.77 11.66
N GLY A 260 -8.27 1.52 12.75
CA GLY A 260 -7.48 1.25 13.95
C GLY A 260 -5.98 1.46 13.74
N MET A 261 -5.58 2.48 12.97
CA MET A 261 -4.19 2.89 12.79
C MET A 261 -3.64 3.59 14.04
N ASP A 262 -2.34 3.43 14.31
CA ASP A 262 -1.67 4.08 15.44
C ASP A 262 -1.27 5.52 15.13
N GLY A 263 -1.16 5.85 13.84
CA GLY A 263 -0.82 7.20 13.39
C GLY A 263 -1.23 7.46 11.96
N VAL A 264 -1.49 8.73 11.67
CA VAL A 264 -1.73 9.25 10.33
C VAL A 264 -0.70 10.33 10.04
N CYS A 265 0.09 10.15 9.00
CA CYS A 265 1.08 11.11 8.54
C CYS A 265 0.58 11.78 7.26
N LEU A 266 0.55 13.11 7.27
CA LEU A 266 0.23 13.91 6.10
C LEU A 266 1.47 14.02 5.22
N LEU A 267 1.32 13.67 3.95
CA LEU A 267 2.33 13.96 2.94
C LEU A 267 2.19 15.43 2.55
N TYR A 268 2.97 16.30 3.19
CA TYR A 268 3.20 17.61 2.60
C TYR A 268 4.02 17.39 1.33
N THR A 269 3.50 17.80 0.19
CA THR A 269 4.24 17.82 -1.07
C THR A 269 5.39 18.81 -0.96
N SER A 270 6.51 18.35 -0.42
CA SER A 270 7.79 19.01 -0.65
C SER A 270 8.10 18.80 -2.13
N PRO A 271 8.52 19.84 -2.88
CA PRO A 271 8.85 19.70 -4.28
C PRO A 271 9.86 18.58 -4.45
N SER A 272 9.57 17.65 -5.36
CA SER A 272 10.41 16.50 -5.65
C SER A 272 11.83 16.98 -5.96
N PRO A 273 12.89 16.26 -5.52
CA PRO A 273 14.25 16.59 -5.92
C PRO A 273 14.48 16.70 -7.43
N ARG A 274 13.58 16.15 -8.25
CA ARG A 274 13.58 16.28 -9.71
C ARG A 274 13.16 17.66 -10.21
N ASP A 275 12.42 18.43 -9.41
CA ASP A 275 11.96 19.77 -9.78
C ASP A 275 13.01 20.85 -9.52
N ARG A 276 14.15 20.49 -8.88
CA ARG A 276 15.28 21.40 -8.61
C ARG A 276 16.34 21.46 -9.72
N SER A 277 16.16 20.74 -10.82
CA SER A 277 17.16 20.68 -11.89
C SER A 277 16.87 21.58 -13.09
N VAL A 278 15.95 22.56 -12.97
CA VAL A 278 15.68 23.57 -14.00
C VAL A 278 15.75 24.95 -13.36
N SER A 279 16.93 25.44 -13.18
CA SER A 279 17.28 26.86 -13.07
C SER A 279 18.75 27.07 -13.43
#